data_df6e6cb7fc572ff9783184316500e0d6
#
_entry.id   df6e6cb7fc572ff9783184316500e0d6
#
_cell.length_a   1.000
_cell.length_b   1.000
_cell.length_c   1.000
_cell.angle_alpha   90.00
_cell.angle_beta   90.00
_cell.angle_gamma   90.00
#
_symmetry.space_group_name_H-M   'P 1'
#
loop_
_entity.id
_entity.type
_entity.pdbx_description
1 polymer ?
#
loop_
_entity_poly.entity_id
_entity_poly.type
_entity_poly.pdbx_seq_one_letter_code
_entity_poly.pdbx_strand_id
1 'polypeptide(L)'
;MALHKHHCPLPVTKGYNLIGTHVIPASATAYTPQSVAELAAIVQAAAHSGQVLTPWGAGTLQHLGRAPLPEAVPLYTSALNRIVEYNPADLTITVEAGAALGDIQAALSAHGQWLPWEPPTSQRATIGGLLAAGVSGPLRLGYGTPRDWLLGMRVMLGDGRLVKSGGKVVKNVAGYDTHKAQLGALGTLGVITEVTLKVAPLPEQLATLVFTCGDRMLAWNLAEQLRQRLLAPVSLVLSEGEQTPVILLARFAGLGTAVTRQLHLAQDAGRALGAEYK
;
A
#
# COMPACT_ATOMS: atom_id res chain seq x y z
N MET A 1 -16.36 -25.49 16.23
CA MET A 1 -15.24 -24.94 17.00
C MET A 1 -14.82 -23.65 16.26
N ALA A 2 -15.19 -22.49 16.80
CA ALA A 2 -15.15 -21.21 16.09
C ALA A 2 -13.72 -20.70 16.03
N LEU A 3 -13.20 -20.52 14.80
CA LEU A 3 -11.93 -19.84 14.54
C LEU A 3 -12.11 -18.36 14.84
N HIS A 4 -11.54 -17.91 15.95
CA HIS A 4 -11.42 -16.50 16.28
C HIS A 4 -10.53 -15.80 15.24
N LYS A 5 -11.15 -14.90 14.49
CA LYS A 5 -10.44 -13.93 13.63
C LYS A 5 -9.70 -12.94 14.54
N HIS A 6 -8.46 -13.24 14.87
CA HIS A 6 -7.58 -12.26 15.48
C HIS A 6 -7.06 -11.30 14.40
N HIS A 7 -7.81 -10.24 14.13
CA HIS A 7 -7.23 -9.00 13.69
C HIS A 7 -6.44 -8.46 14.89
N CYS A 8 -5.14 -8.67 14.92
CA CYS A 8 -4.26 -7.96 15.83
C CYS A 8 -3.96 -6.59 15.18
N PRO A 9 -4.61 -5.50 15.61
CA PRO A 9 -4.14 -4.19 15.21
C PRO A 9 -2.76 -4.03 15.86
N LEU A 10 -1.73 -3.80 15.04
CA LEU A 10 -0.46 -3.32 15.55
C LEU A 10 -0.77 -2.12 16.46
N PRO A 11 -0.20 -2.02 17.66
CA PRO A 11 -0.37 -0.83 18.47
C PRO A 11 0.17 0.34 17.63
N VAL A 12 -0.72 1.23 17.23
CA VAL A 12 -0.35 2.52 16.67
C VAL A 12 0.39 3.22 17.79
N THR A 13 1.70 3.19 17.76
CA THR A 13 2.54 3.92 18.70
C THR A 13 2.17 5.41 18.57
N LYS A 14 1.53 5.94 19.61
CA LYS A 14 1.42 7.38 19.84
C LYS A 14 2.86 7.93 19.90
N GLY A 15 3.32 8.56 18.81
CA GLY A 15 4.67 9.12 18.86
C GLY A 15 5.24 9.66 17.57
N TYR A 16 4.56 9.50 16.43
CA TYR A 16 4.95 10.28 15.26
C TYR A 16 4.17 11.60 15.29
N ASN A 17 4.81 12.67 15.76
CA ASN A 17 4.43 14.01 15.39
C ASN A 17 4.54 14.08 13.86
N LEU A 18 3.43 13.90 13.17
CA LEU A 18 3.31 14.19 11.75
C LEU A 18 3.56 15.68 11.59
N ILE A 19 4.77 16.04 11.22
CA ILE A 19 5.15 17.40 10.89
C ILE A 19 4.33 17.80 9.67
N GLY A 20 3.38 18.70 9.86
CA GLY A 20 2.64 19.38 8.81
C GLY A 20 1.46 18.60 8.24
N THR A 21 0.30 18.68 8.89
CA THR A 21 -0.97 18.57 8.18
C THR A 21 -1.04 19.76 7.23
N HIS A 22 -0.79 19.54 5.93
CA HIS A 22 -1.09 20.54 4.92
C HIS A 22 -2.61 20.70 4.85
N VAL A 23 -3.13 21.66 5.58
CA VAL A 23 -4.55 22.02 5.54
C VAL A 23 -4.75 22.84 4.28
N ILE A 24 -5.54 22.34 3.34
CA ILE A 24 -6.04 23.17 2.24
C ILE A 24 -6.96 24.22 2.87
N PRO A 25 -6.80 25.53 2.53
CA PRO A 25 -7.70 26.56 3.03
C PRO A 25 -9.15 26.19 2.74
N ALA A 26 -10.01 26.34 3.74
CA ALA A 26 -11.45 26.02 3.66
C ALA A 26 -12.22 26.83 2.60
N SER A 27 -11.60 27.84 2.00
CA SER A 27 -12.16 28.72 0.99
C SER A 27 -11.85 28.31 -0.46
N ALA A 28 -11.07 27.25 -0.68
CA ALA A 28 -10.73 26.84 -2.04
C ALA A 28 -11.89 26.07 -2.69
N THR A 29 -12.32 26.49 -3.89
CA THR A 29 -13.18 25.69 -4.76
C THR A 29 -12.50 24.37 -5.00
N ALA A 30 -13.18 23.24 -4.73
CA ALA A 30 -12.65 21.91 -4.95
C ALA A 30 -13.48 21.22 -6.03
N TYR A 31 -12.82 20.36 -6.81
CA TYR A 31 -13.50 19.51 -7.80
C TYR A 31 -13.62 18.08 -7.29
N THR A 32 -14.81 17.48 -7.51
CA THR A 32 -15.08 16.07 -7.17
C THR A 32 -15.79 15.41 -8.35
N PRO A 33 -15.06 15.09 -9.44
CA PRO A 33 -15.67 14.51 -10.64
C PRO A 33 -16.28 13.14 -10.33
N GLN A 34 -17.50 12.93 -10.83
CA GLN A 34 -18.27 11.70 -10.68
C GLN A 34 -17.97 10.67 -11.79
N SER A 35 -17.24 11.11 -12.83
CA SER A 35 -16.86 10.28 -13.96
C SER A 35 -15.51 10.69 -14.55
N VAL A 36 -14.89 9.78 -15.30
CA VAL A 36 -13.66 10.08 -16.05
C VAL A 36 -13.89 11.15 -17.12
N ALA A 37 -15.09 11.24 -17.70
CA ALA A 37 -15.43 12.27 -18.66
C ALA A 37 -15.50 13.67 -18.00
N GLU A 38 -16.11 13.77 -16.83
CA GLU A 38 -16.13 15.01 -16.05
C GLU A 38 -14.71 15.42 -15.61
N LEU A 39 -13.92 14.45 -15.16
CA LEU A 39 -12.50 14.69 -14.83
C LEU A 39 -11.75 15.27 -16.03
N ALA A 40 -11.95 14.72 -17.24
CA ALA A 40 -11.30 15.22 -18.46
C ALA A 40 -11.70 16.68 -18.75
N ALA A 41 -12.98 17.00 -18.64
CA ALA A 41 -13.46 18.36 -18.84
C ALA A 41 -12.85 19.37 -17.84
N ILE A 42 -12.77 18.98 -16.56
CA ILE A 42 -12.15 19.81 -15.50
C ILE A 42 -10.67 20.04 -15.83
N VAL A 43 -9.92 18.98 -16.15
CA VAL A 43 -8.48 19.09 -16.44
C VAL A 43 -8.22 19.94 -17.69
N GLN A 44 -9.05 19.78 -18.75
CA GLN A 44 -8.95 20.60 -19.95
C GLN A 44 -9.24 22.07 -19.66
N ALA A 45 -10.30 22.37 -18.90
CA ALA A 45 -10.63 23.74 -18.52
C ALA A 45 -9.51 24.38 -17.69
N ALA A 46 -8.96 23.63 -16.73
CA ALA A 46 -7.83 24.08 -15.91
C ALA A 46 -6.59 24.35 -16.76
N ALA A 47 -6.27 23.47 -17.71
CA ALA A 47 -5.14 23.66 -18.64
C ALA A 47 -5.29 24.93 -19.49
N HIS A 48 -6.50 25.22 -19.98
CA HIS A 48 -6.77 26.43 -20.77
C HIS A 48 -6.70 27.72 -19.94
N SER A 49 -7.13 27.67 -18.69
CA SER A 49 -7.13 28.83 -17.78
C SER A 49 -5.80 29.03 -17.01
N GLY A 50 -4.87 28.08 -17.12
CA GLY A 50 -3.65 28.07 -16.29
C GLY A 50 -3.88 27.74 -14.83
N GLN A 51 -5.06 27.16 -14.47
CA GLN A 51 -5.36 26.78 -13.10
C GLN A 51 -4.54 25.57 -12.68
N VAL A 52 -3.88 25.64 -11.52
CA VAL A 52 -3.13 24.53 -10.94
C VAL A 52 -4.10 23.59 -10.21
N LEU A 53 -4.05 22.29 -10.51
CA LEU A 53 -4.82 21.26 -9.84
C LEU A 53 -3.91 20.40 -8.97
N THR A 54 -4.41 20.00 -7.79
CA THR A 54 -3.74 19.04 -6.91
C THR A 54 -4.60 17.78 -6.78
N PRO A 55 -4.17 16.64 -7.35
CA PRO A 55 -4.89 15.39 -7.19
C PRO A 55 -4.94 14.95 -5.72
N TRP A 56 -6.11 14.50 -5.27
CA TRP A 56 -6.36 14.15 -3.89
C TRP A 56 -7.22 12.90 -3.77
N GLY A 57 -6.71 11.86 -3.10
CA GLY A 57 -7.50 10.69 -2.71
C GLY A 57 -8.18 10.92 -1.35
N ALA A 58 -7.92 10.04 -0.40
CA ALA A 58 -8.40 10.17 0.98
C ALA A 58 -7.56 11.14 1.86
N GLY A 59 -6.53 11.77 1.33
CA GLY A 59 -5.68 12.72 2.05
C GLY A 59 -4.72 12.10 3.08
N THR A 60 -4.61 10.77 3.12
CA THR A 60 -3.84 10.07 4.16
C THR A 60 -2.32 10.19 4.01
N LEU A 61 -1.83 10.60 2.84
CA LEU A 61 -0.41 10.65 2.49
C LEU A 61 0.02 12.04 1.97
N GLN A 62 -0.75 13.07 2.23
CA GLN A 62 -0.47 14.43 1.75
C GLN A 62 0.74 15.11 2.43
N HIS A 63 1.24 14.52 3.50
CA HIS A 63 2.48 14.95 4.15
C HIS A 63 3.75 14.53 3.38
N LEU A 64 3.61 13.69 2.35
CA LEU A 64 4.74 13.29 1.50
C LEU A 64 4.97 14.32 0.39
N GLY A 65 6.23 14.64 0.15
CA GLY A 65 6.63 15.60 -0.87
C GLY A 65 6.56 17.06 -0.41
N ARG A 66 6.41 17.96 -1.38
CA ARG A 66 6.26 19.41 -1.11
C ARG A 66 4.81 19.75 -0.90
N ALA A 67 4.55 20.79 -0.09
CA ALA A 67 3.24 21.38 0.01
C ALA A 67 2.72 21.81 -1.38
N PRO A 68 1.43 21.61 -1.67
CA PRO A 68 0.82 22.18 -2.86
C PRO A 68 1.00 23.69 -2.91
N LEU A 69 0.99 24.27 -4.11
CA LEU A 69 0.98 25.73 -4.24
C LEU A 69 -0.28 26.30 -3.58
N PRO A 70 -0.20 27.50 -2.95
CA PRO A 70 -1.36 28.08 -2.26
C PRO A 70 -2.59 28.28 -3.15
N GLU A 71 -2.38 28.52 -4.44
CA GLU A 71 -3.42 28.70 -5.46
C GLU A 71 -3.92 27.38 -6.06
N ALA A 72 -3.32 26.24 -5.70
CA ALA A 72 -3.69 24.96 -6.27
C ALA A 72 -5.07 24.52 -5.78
N VAL A 73 -5.93 24.13 -6.71
CA VAL A 73 -7.29 23.66 -6.45
C VAL A 73 -7.30 22.15 -6.25
N PRO A 74 -7.88 21.65 -5.15
CA PRO A 74 -8.02 20.22 -4.91
C PRO A 74 -8.89 19.55 -5.96
N LEU A 75 -8.42 18.41 -6.47
CA LEU A 75 -9.14 17.54 -7.39
C LEU A 75 -9.32 16.17 -6.74
N TYR A 76 -10.48 15.97 -6.12
CA TYR A 76 -10.78 14.75 -5.38
C TYR A 76 -11.14 13.60 -6.33
N THR A 77 -10.48 12.46 -6.18
CA THR A 77 -10.76 11.24 -6.93
C THR A 77 -11.69 10.28 -6.17
N SER A 78 -12.18 10.67 -5.01
CA SER A 78 -12.95 9.81 -4.10
C SER A 78 -14.27 9.29 -4.68
N ALA A 79 -14.87 9.98 -5.63
CA ALA A 79 -16.08 9.53 -6.33
C ALA A 79 -15.81 8.48 -7.43
N LEU A 80 -14.55 8.37 -7.90
CA LEU A 80 -14.09 7.32 -8.81
C LEU A 80 -13.63 6.11 -7.98
N ASN A 81 -14.56 5.36 -7.39
CA ASN A 81 -14.26 4.36 -6.36
C ASN A 81 -14.80 2.95 -6.64
N ARG A 82 -15.24 2.68 -7.87
CA ARG A 82 -15.83 1.40 -8.23
C ARG A 82 -14.79 0.29 -8.41
N ILE A 83 -15.18 -0.94 -8.08
CA ILE A 83 -14.55 -2.14 -8.62
C ILE A 83 -15.08 -2.31 -10.04
N VAL A 84 -14.22 -2.06 -11.03
CA VAL A 84 -14.60 -2.08 -12.46
C VAL A 84 -14.72 -3.52 -12.94
N GLU A 85 -13.79 -4.38 -12.52
CA GLU A 85 -13.75 -5.80 -12.89
C GLU A 85 -12.96 -6.57 -11.85
N TYR A 86 -13.45 -7.74 -11.51
CA TYR A 86 -12.71 -8.68 -10.68
C TYR A 86 -12.85 -10.09 -11.26
N ASN A 87 -11.72 -10.71 -11.55
CA ASN A 87 -11.64 -12.09 -12.03
C ASN A 87 -10.82 -12.92 -11.04
N PRO A 88 -11.48 -13.63 -10.10
CA PRO A 88 -10.78 -14.47 -9.13
C PRO A 88 -9.95 -15.59 -9.76
N ALA A 89 -10.40 -16.15 -10.90
CA ALA A 89 -9.68 -17.24 -11.55
C ALA A 89 -8.34 -16.79 -12.15
N ASP A 90 -8.29 -15.55 -12.66
CA ASP A 90 -7.06 -14.97 -13.23
C ASP A 90 -6.22 -14.20 -12.18
N LEU A 91 -6.67 -14.19 -10.93
CA LEU A 91 -6.03 -13.43 -9.85
C LEU A 91 -5.81 -11.95 -10.21
N THR A 92 -6.80 -11.31 -10.81
CA THR A 92 -6.72 -9.92 -11.24
C THR A 92 -7.94 -9.11 -10.81
N ILE A 93 -7.70 -7.86 -10.43
CA ILE A 93 -8.73 -6.88 -10.11
C ILE A 93 -8.43 -5.56 -10.80
N THR A 94 -9.47 -4.93 -11.36
CA THR A 94 -9.41 -3.57 -11.92
C THR A 94 -10.33 -2.69 -11.11
N VAL A 95 -9.80 -1.60 -10.58
CA VAL A 95 -10.51 -0.66 -9.70
C VAL A 95 -10.24 0.78 -10.11
N GLU A 96 -11.19 1.66 -9.83
CA GLU A 96 -10.99 3.10 -9.94
C GLU A 96 -10.06 3.61 -8.83
N ALA A 97 -9.33 4.67 -9.11
CA ALA A 97 -8.23 5.15 -8.25
C ALA A 97 -8.68 5.65 -6.86
N GLY A 98 -9.94 6.06 -6.73
CA GLY A 98 -10.55 6.49 -5.46
C GLY A 98 -11.04 5.35 -4.58
N ALA A 99 -10.98 4.10 -5.04
CA ALA A 99 -11.38 2.95 -4.23
C ALA A 99 -10.44 2.82 -3.00
N ALA A 100 -11.02 2.66 -1.81
CA ALA A 100 -10.26 2.46 -0.60
C ALA A 100 -9.64 1.06 -0.54
N LEU A 101 -8.40 0.95 -0.05
CA LEU A 101 -7.74 -0.36 0.07
C LEU A 101 -8.55 -1.32 0.96
N GLY A 102 -9.20 -0.81 2.00
CA GLY A 102 -10.07 -1.62 2.86
C GLY A 102 -11.21 -2.28 2.11
N ASP A 103 -11.90 -1.55 1.22
CA ASP A 103 -13.01 -2.06 0.43
C ASP A 103 -12.52 -3.09 -0.59
N ILE A 104 -11.37 -2.83 -1.23
CA ILE A 104 -10.73 -3.78 -2.13
C ILE A 104 -10.38 -5.08 -1.38
N GLN A 105 -9.76 -4.99 -0.20
CA GLN A 105 -9.42 -6.15 0.62
C GLN A 105 -10.67 -6.94 1.04
N ALA A 106 -11.76 -6.26 1.39
CA ALA A 106 -13.03 -6.91 1.74
C ALA A 106 -13.60 -7.71 0.55
N ALA A 107 -13.59 -7.13 -0.64
CA ALA A 107 -14.05 -7.81 -1.86
C ALA A 107 -13.18 -9.03 -2.21
N LEU A 108 -11.86 -8.92 -2.08
CA LEU A 108 -10.92 -10.00 -2.35
C LEU A 108 -11.05 -11.14 -1.33
N SER A 109 -11.22 -10.82 -0.06
CA SER A 109 -11.31 -11.80 1.03
C SER A 109 -12.52 -12.72 0.89
N ALA A 110 -13.61 -12.25 0.28
CA ALA A 110 -14.78 -13.07 -0.03
C ALA A 110 -14.47 -14.25 -0.97
N HIS A 111 -13.37 -14.17 -1.70
CA HIS A 111 -12.89 -15.21 -2.62
C HIS A 111 -11.58 -15.86 -2.15
N GLY A 112 -11.20 -15.69 -0.86
CA GLY A 112 -9.96 -16.25 -0.33
C GLY A 112 -8.70 -15.62 -0.94
N GLN A 113 -8.78 -14.36 -1.38
CA GLN A 113 -7.68 -13.61 -2.00
C GLN A 113 -7.40 -12.31 -1.26
N TRP A 114 -6.26 -11.71 -1.52
CA TRP A 114 -5.86 -10.43 -0.93
C TRP A 114 -4.81 -9.70 -1.76
N LEU A 115 -4.63 -8.41 -1.48
CA LEU A 115 -3.45 -7.66 -1.84
C LEU A 115 -2.51 -7.67 -0.63
N PRO A 116 -1.28 -8.20 -0.74
CA PRO A 116 -0.35 -8.30 0.40
C PRO A 116 0.32 -6.94 0.69
N TRP A 117 -0.49 -5.91 0.87
CA TRP A 117 -0.06 -4.55 1.20
C TRP A 117 -0.59 -4.15 2.57
N GLU A 118 0.30 -3.64 3.41
CA GLU A 118 -0.01 -3.09 4.73
C GLU A 118 0.59 -1.68 4.89
N PRO A 119 0.19 -0.72 4.06
CA PRO A 119 0.66 0.65 4.22
C PRO A 119 0.09 1.26 5.51
N PRO A 120 0.75 2.30 6.07
CA PRO A 120 0.17 3.09 7.14
C PRO A 120 -1.21 3.60 6.72
N THR A 121 -2.18 3.61 7.62
CA THR A 121 -3.57 4.07 7.35
C THR A 121 -4.31 3.29 6.25
N SER A 122 -4.00 2.00 6.09
CA SER A 122 -4.45 1.15 4.97
C SER A 122 -5.96 1.15 4.71
N GLN A 123 -6.79 1.16 5.75
CA GLN A 123 -8.25 1.05 5.61
C GLN A 123 -8.88 2.21 4.84
N ARG A 124 -8.32 3.42 4.98
CA ARG A 124 -8.87 4.65 4.38
C ARG A 124 -8.10 5.11 3.14
N ALA A 125 -6.87 4.63 2.96
CA ALA A 125 -6.04 5.05 1.84
C ALA A 125 -6.64 4.58 0.51
N THR A 126 -6.72 5.49 -0.47
CA THR A 126 -7.18 5.14 -1.81
C THR A 126 -6.06 4.46 -2.60
N ILE A 127 -6.43 3.54 -3.48
CA ILE A 127 -5.45 2.79 -4.28
C ILE A 127 -4.61 3.71 -5.17
N GLY A 128 -5.22 4.74 -5.76
CA GLY A 128 -4.50 5.73 -6.55
C GLY A 128 -3.51 6.53 -5.72
N GLY A 129 -3.90 6.93 -4.50
CA GLY A 129 -3.02 7.64 -3.57
C GLY A 129 -1.83 6.81 -3.12
N LEU A 130 -2.03 5.51 -2.83
CA LEU A 130 -0.96 4.58 -2.45
C LEU A 130 0.06 4.38 -3.58
N LEU A 131 -0.42 4.21 -4.81
CA LEU A 131 0.43 4.06 -5.98
C LEU A 131 1.16 5.36 -6.31
N ALA A 132 0.47 6.51 -6.29
CA ALA A 132 1.07 7.81 -6.53
C ALA A 132 2.15 8.14 -5.48
N ALA A 133 1.96 7.75 -4.23
CA ALA A 133 2.95 7.91 -3.17
C ALA A 133 4.07 6.85 -3.19
N GLY A 134 3.87 5.73 -3.89
CA GLY A 134 4.83 4.62 -3.93
C GLY A 134 5.00 3.92 -2.58
N VAL A 135 4.00 4.01 -1.71
CA VAL A 135 4.08 3.47 -0.35
C VAL A 135 3.75 1.99 -0.34
N SER A 136 4.61 1.21 0.29
CA SER A 136 4.37 -0.19 0.62
C SER A 136 4.37 -0.38 2.14
N GLY A 137 4.10 -1.57 2.61
CA GLY A 137 4.18 -1.91 4.03
C GLY A 137 5.30 -2.90 4.33
N PRO A 138 5.36 -3.42 5.56
CA PRO A 138 6.38 -4.38 5.99
C PRO A 138 6.37 -5.69 5.20
N LEU A 139 5.23 -6.08 4.64
CA LEU A 139 5.10 -7.28 3.80
C LEU A 139 5.92 -7.23 2.49
N ARG A 140 6.51 -6.07 2.16
CA ARG A 140 7.36 -5.92 0.97
C ARG A 140 8.54 -6.89 0.95
N LEU A 141 8.98 -7.38 2.10
CA LEU A 141 10.09 -8.33 2.19
C LEU A 141 9.76 -9.65 1.48
N GLY A 142 8.58 -10.20 1.72
CA GLY A 142 8.16 -11.47 1.12
C GLY A 142 7.36 -11.34 -0.17
N TYR A 143 6.59 -10.25 -0.30
CA TYR A 143 5.63 -10.08 -1.40
C TYR A 143 6.02 -9.01 -2.43
N GLY A 144 7.13 -8.29 -2.20
CA GLY A 144 7.54 -7.22 -3.09
C GLY A 144 6.78 -5.90 -2.86
N THR A 145 6.90 -5.01 -3.81
CA THR A 145 6.37 -3.63 -3.76
C THR A 145 5.10 -3.50 -4.61
N PRO A 146 4.34 -2.40 -4.51
CA PRO A 146 3.20 -2.14 -5.39
C PRO A 146 3.54 -2.23 -6.89
N ARG A 147 4.78 -1.95 -7.26
CA ARG A 147 5.28 -2.10 -8.65
C ARG A 147 5.18 -3.53 -9.17
N ASP A 148 5.37 -4.52 -8.29
CA ASP A 148 5.38 -5.94 -8.65
C ASP A 148 3.95 -6.48 -8.82
N TRP A 149 2.95 -5.74 -8.35
CA TRP A 149 1.53 -6.09 -8.39
C TRP A 149 0.75 -5.32 -9.45
N LEU A 150 1.29 -4.21 -9.95
CA LEU A 150 0.64 -3.36 -10.95
C LEU A 150 0.80 -3.95 -12.35
N LEU A 151 -0.32 -4.29 -13.00
CA LEU A 151 -0.38 -4.83 -14.36
C LEU A 151 -0.70 -3.76 -15.39
N GLY A 152 -1.51 -2.78 -15.04
CA GLY A 152 -1.91 -1.71 -15.94
C GLY A 152 -2.54 -0.53 -15.22
N MET A 153 -2.63 0.58 -15.92
CA MET A 153 -3.15 1.83 -15.37
C MET A 153 -3.76 2.70 -16.46
N ARG A 154 -4.78 3.47 -16.10
CA ARG A 154 -5.26 4.62 -16.88
C ARG A 154 -4.93 5.90 -16.13
N VAL A 155 -4.41 6.88 -16.85
CA VAL A 155 -3.96 8.16 -16.30
C VAL A 155 -4.52 9.29 -17.15
N MET A 156 -5.12 10.27 -16.52
CA MET A 156 -5.49 11.54 -17.11
C MET A 156 -4.26 12.45 -17.11
N LEU A 157 -3.77 12.81 -18.27
CA LEU A 157 -2.64 13.75 -18.44
C LEU A 157 -3.11 15.19 -18.18
N GLY A 158 -2.16 16.10 -17.96
CA GLY A 158 -2.45 17.51 -17.71
C GLY A 158 -3.12 18.27 -18.87
N ASP A 159 -3.16 17.70 -20.07
CA ASP A 159 -3.90 18.22 -21.24
C ASP A 159 -5.31 17.61 -21.38
N GLY A 160 -5.75 16.79 -20.45
CA GLY A 160 -7.06 16.13 -20.45
C GLY A 160 -7.15 14.88 -21.31
N ARG A 161 -6.04 14.39 -21.86
CA ARG A 161 -6.02 13.09 -22.56
C ARG A 161 -5.96 11.95 -21.57
N LEU A 162 -6.82 10.95 -21.76
CA LEU A 162 -6.76 9.70 -21.01
C LEU A 162 -5.83 8.72 -21.73
N VAL A 163 -4.76 8.31 -21.08
CA VAL A 163 -3.83 7.33 -21.60
C VAL A 163 -3.92 6.02 -20.83
N LYS A 164 -3.73 4.90 -21.52
CA LYS A 164 -3.69 3.56 -20.95
C LYS A 164 -2.31 2.96 -21.19
N SER A 165 -1.75 2.35 -20.16
CA SER A 165 -0.49 1.58 -20.24
C SER A 165 -0.63 0.26 -19.49
N GLY A 166 0.02 -0.79 -19.99
CA GLY A 166 -0.13 -2.14 -19.46
C GLY A 166 -1.45 -2.78 -19.87
N GLY A 167 -1.81 -3.88 -19.21
CA GLY A 167 -2.97 -4.69 -19.54
C GLY A 167 -3.46 -5.52 -18.36
N LYS A 168 -4.26 -6.55 -18.67
CA LYS A 168 -4.80 -7.50 -17.67
C LYS A 168 -3.97 -8.79 -17.59
N VAL A 169 -2.93 -8.91 -18.40
CA VAL A 169 -2.10 -10.11 -18.48
C VAL A 169 -0.77 -9.90 -17.76
N VAL A 170 -0.32 -10.91 -17.06
CA VAL A 170 0.92 -10.87 -16.26
C VAL A 170 2.16 -10.66 -17.14
N LYS A 171 2.10 -11.02 -18.42
CA LYS A 171 3.19 -10.83 -19.38
C LYS A 171 2.68 -10.00 -20.56
N ASN A 172 3.03 -8.72 -20.56
CA ASN A 172 2.82 -7.84 -21.69
C ASN A 172 4.19 -7.47 -22.29
N VAL A 173 4.44 -7.94 -23.51
CA VAL A 173 5.71 -7.70 -24.23
C VAL A 173 5.58 -6.58 -25.27
N ALA A 174 4.38 -6.03 -25.44
CA ALA A 174 4.12 -4.95 -26.39
C ALA A 174 4.05 -3.59 -25.66
N GLY A 175 5.03 -2.75 -25.91
CA GLY A 175 5.08 -1.37 -25.39
C GLY A 175 5.86 -1.20 -24.09
N TYR A 176 6.07 0.06 -23.73
CA TYR A 176 6.76 0.42 -22.49
C TYR A 176 5.81 0.42 -21.30
N ASP A 177 6.32 0.02 -20.15
CA ASP A 177 5.62 0.05 -18.85
C ASP A 177 5.48 1.48 -18.29
N THR A 178 4.97 2.41 -19.10
CA THR A 178 4.88 3.83 -18.71
C THR A 178 4.01 4.07 -17.48
N HIS A 179 3.08 3.15 -17.18
CA HIS A 179 2.31 3.18 -15.93
C HIS A 179 3.19 3.09 -14.68
N LYS A 180 4.35 2.45 -14.78
CA LYS A 180 5.29 2.35 -13.65
C LYS A 180 5.98 3.68 -13.32
N ALA A 181 5.97 4.65 -14.22
CA ALA A 181 6.46 6.00 -13.95
C ALA A 181 5.55 6.79 -13.01
N GLN A 182 4.28 6.41 -12.90
CA GLN A 182 3.33 7.05 -11.98
C GLN A 182 3.55 6.64 -10.52
N LEU A 183 4.26 5.54 -10.28
CA LEU A 183 4.55 5.05 -8.94
C LEU A 183 5.55 5.99 -8.24
N GLY A 184 5.14 6.59 -7.13
CA GLY A 184 5.95 7.57 -6.41
C GLY A 184 6.01 8.95 -7.07
N ALA A 185 5.27 9.20 -8.15
CA ALA A 185 5.23 10.50 -8.82
C ALA A 185 4.38 11.56 -8.09
N LEU A 186 3.72 11.20 -6.98
CA LEU A 186 2.89 12.10 -6.16
C LEU A 186 1.82 12.87 -6.96
N GLY A 187 1.32 12.29 -8.07
CA GLY A 187 0.33 12.93 -8.93
C GLY A 187 0.88 14.03 -9.85
N THR A 188 2.20 14.24 -9.91
CA THR A 188 2.80 15.31 -10.72
C THR A 188 2.84 15.00 -12.22
N LEU A 189 2.71 13.74 -12.61
CA LEU A 189 2.72 13.30 -14.01
C LEU A 189 1.32 13.08 -14.60
N GLY A 190 0.27 13.22 -13.78
CA GLY A 190 -1.11 13.03 -14.17
C GLY A 190 -1.97 12.49 -13.03
N VAL A 191 -3.27 12.38 -13.27
CA VAL A 191 -4.26 11.87 -12.32
C VAL A 191 -4.54 10.41 -12.63
N ILE A 192 -4.20 9.50 -11.72
CA ILE A 192 -4.55 8.08 -11.85
C ILE A 192 -6.06 7.96 -11.75
N THR A 193 -6.68 7.30 -12.73
CA THR A 193 -8.13 7.10 -12.79
C THR A 193 -8.54 5.66 -12.55
N GLU A 194 -7.76 4.70 -13.05
CA GLU A 194 -8.04 3.27 -12.96
C GLU A 194 -6.74 2.49 -12.87
N VAL A 195 -6.74 1.41 -12.11
CA VAL A 195 -5.59 0.50 -11.98
C VAL A 195 -6.02 -0.95 -12.09
N THR A 196 -5.19 -1.75 -12.76
CA THR A 196 -5.33 -3.21 -12.81
C THR A 196 -4.19 -3.83 -12.02
N LEU A 197 -4.53 -4.66 -11.06
CA LEU A 197 -3.61 -5.29 -10.13
C LEU A 197 -3.73 -6.81 -10.22
N LYS A 198 -2.61 -7.50 -10.06
CA LYS A 198 -2.67 -8.91 -9.67
C LYS A 198 -2.94 -9.00 -8.17
N VAL A 199 -3.54 -10.11 -7.74
CA VAL A 199 -3.80 -10.42 -6.35
C VAL A 199 -3.21 -11.77 -5.97
N ALA A 200 -3.13 -12.09 -4.69
CA ALA A 200 -2.62 -13.35 -4.20
C ALA A 200 -3.72 -14.15 -3.49
N PRO A 201 -3.64 -15.48 -3.44
CA PRO A 201 -4.41 -16.27 -2.50
C PRO A 201 -4.07 -15.86 -1.05
N LEU A 202 -5.06 -15.87 -0.17
CA LEU A 202 -4.82 -15.73 1.26
C LEU A 202 -3.95 -16.89 1.75
N PRO A 203 -2.91 -16.63 2.55
CA PRO A 203 -2.16 -17.71 3.17
C PRO A 203 -3.05 -18.49 4.17
N GLU A 204 -2.83 -19.81 4.29
CA GLU A 204 -3.54 -20.62 5.29
C GLU A 204 -3.27 -20.13 6.71
N GLN A 205 -2.03 -19.68 6.95
CA GLN A 205 -1.60 -19.12 8.23
C GLN A 205 -0.74 -17.89 8.01
N LEU A 206 -1.02 -16.86 8.81
CA LEU A 206 -0.19 -15.66 8.95
C LEU A 206 0.08 -15.50 10.44
N ALA A 207 1.35 -15.55 10.85
CA ALA A 207 1.73 -15.46 12.26
C ALA A 207 2.91 -14.51 12.45
N THR A 208 2.92 -13.82 13.58
CA THR A 208 3.98 -12.88 13.94
C THR A 208 4.59 -13.30 15.27
N LEU A 209 5.92 -13.43 15.30
CA LEU A 209 6.69 -13.49 16.55
C LEU A 209 7.16 -12.09 16.91
N VAL A 210 7.02 -11.76 18.17
CA VAL A 210 7.48 -10.52 18.78
C VAL A 210 8.69 -10.87 19.66
N PHE A 211 9.87 -10.44 19.27
CA PHE A 211 11.08 -10.61 20.07
C PHE A 211 11.39 -9.32 20.82
N THR A 212 11.60 -9.45 22.12
CA THR A 212 12.14 -8.37 22.96
C THR A 212 13.65 -8.58 23.07
N CYS A 213 14.42 -7.61 22.60
CA CYS A 213 15.87 -7.66 22.53
C CYS A 213 16.49 -6.69 23.53
N GLY A 214 17.61 -7.08 24.12
CA GLY A 214 18.34 -6.23 25.08
C GLY A 214 18.91 -4.96 24.43
N ASP A 215 19.29 -5.05 23.17
CA ASP A 215 19.79 -3.91 22.39
C ASP A 215 19.50 -4.05 20.89
N ARG A 216 19.83 -3.01 20.14
CA ARG A 216 19.65 -2.94 18.68
C ARG A 216 20.53 -3.95 17.94
N MET A 217 21.74 -4.23 18.44
CA MET A 217 22.67 -5.13 17.79
C MET A 217 22.19 -6.57 17.86
N LEU A 218 21.62 -6.98 19.02
CA LEU A 218 20.99 -8.29 19.18
C LEU A 218 19.81 -8.44 18.23
N ALA A 219 18.92 -7.42 18.15
CA ALA A 219 17.78 -7.44 17.23
C ALA A 219 18.22 -7.55 15.77
N TRP A 220 19.28 -6.83 15.38
CA TRP A 220 19.84 -6.90 14.03
C TRP A 220 20.42 -8.28 13.72
N ASN A 221 21.24 -8.83 14.62
CA ASN A 221 21.83 -10.15 14.46
C ASN A 221 20.76 -11.24 14.36
N LEU A 222 19.68 -11.13 15.15
CA LEU A 222 18.56 -12.06 15.08
C LEU A 222 17.84 -11.93 13.73
N ALA A 223 17.55 -10.71 13.28
CA ALA A 223 16.90 -10.48 11.98
C ALA A 223 17.72 -11.07 10.83
N GLU A 224 19.04 -10.89 10.84
CA GLU A 224 19.94 -11.44 9.83
C GLU A 224 19.98 -12.97 9.87
N GLN A 225 20.02 -13.59 11.06
CA GLN A 225 19.92 -15.04 11.18
C GLN A 225 18.61 -15.60 10.67
N LEU A 226 17.47 -14.94 10.97
CA LEU A 226 16.16 -15.36 10.46
C LEU A 226 16.11 -15.31 8.93
N ARG A 227 16.75 -14.31 8.32
CA ARG A 227 16.83 -14.15 6.87
C ARG A 227 17.74 -15.21 6.22
N GLN A 228 18.89 -15.54 6.84
CA GLN A 228 19.87 -16.47 6.28
C GLN A 228 19.49 -17.94 6.45
N ARG A 229 18.73 -18.31 7.48
CA ARG A 229 18.37 -19.70 7.80
C ARG A 229 17.27 -20.31 6.93
N LEU A 230 16.98 -19.74 5.76
CA LEU A 230 15.89 -20.19 4.87
C LEU A 230 14.51 -20.18 5.54
N LEU A 231 14.31 -19.32 6.53
CA LEU A 231 13.02 -19.20 7.21
C LEU A 231 12.00 -18.40 6.42
N ALA A 232 12.43 -17.68 5.39
CA ALA A 232 11.59 -16.89 4.50
C ALA A 232 10.53 -16.01 5.21
N PRO A 233 10.93 -15.17 6.18
CA PRO A 233 9.98 -14.24 6.79
C PRO A 233 9.42 -13.30 5.72
N VAL A 234 8.12 -13.09 5.75
CA VAL A 234 7.46 -12.15 4.83
C VAL A 234 7.55 -10.70 5.28
N SER A 235 7.90 -10.50 6.55
CA SER A 235 8.15 -9.17 7.14
C SER A 235 9.12 -9.28 8.30
N LEU A 236 10.05 -8.33 8.34
CA LEU A 236 10.93 -8.09 9.50
C LEU A 236 10.87 -6.58 9.81
N VAL A 237 10.47 -6.24 11.03
CA VAL A 237 10.36 -4.84 11.47
C VAL A 237 11.05 -4.69 12.81
N LEU A 238 12.04 -3.81 12.86
CA LEU A 238 12.69 -3.41 14.09
C LEU A 238 12.02 -2.12 14.57
N SER A 239 11.60 -2.11 15.83
CA SER A 239 11.00 -0.96 16.49
C SER A 239 11.78 -0.64 17.75
N GLU A 240 12.14 0.62 17.90
CA GLU A 240 12.83 1.16 19.04
C GLU A 240 12.25 2.52 19.41
N GLY A 241 12.05 2.77 20.67
CA GLY A 241 11.63 4.07 21.20
C GLY A 241 12.51 4.49 22.35
N GLU A 242 12.50 5.76 22.71
CA GLU A 242 13.40 6.33 23.73
C GLU A 242 13.33 5.65 25.12
N GLN A 243 12.18 5.06 25.46
CA GLN A 243 11.95 4.41 26.76
C GLN A 243 11.31 3.02 26.63
N THR A 244 11.33 2.44 25.42
CA THR A 244 10.76 1.13 25.16
C THR A 244 11.85 0.15 24.80
N PRO A 245 11.70 -1.15 25.14
CA PRO A 245 12.66 -2.16 24.72
C PRO A 245 12.74 -2.23 23.19
N VAL A 246 13.89 -2.65 22.68
CA VAL A 246 14.04 -2.92 21.25
C VAL A 246 13.22 -4.16 20.89
N ILE A 247 12.34 -4.02 19.92
CA ILE A 247 11.44 -5.07 19.47
C ILE A 247 11.75 -5.44 18.03
N LEU A 248 11.92 -6.74 17.76
CA LEU A 248 11.93 -7.29 16.41
C LEU A 248 10.62 -8.06 16.16
N LEU A 249 9.86 -7.62 15.17
CA LEU A 249 8.68 -8.32 14.68
C LEU A 249 9.06 -9.15 13.46
N ALA A 250 8.89 -10.47 13.55
CA ALA A 250 9.14 -11.40 12.45
C ALA A 250 7.80 -12.06 12.06
N ARG A 251 7.36 -11.86 10.81
CA ARG A 251 6.11 -12.42 10.32
C ARG A 251 6.36 -13.48 9.28
N PHE A 252 5.61 -14.58 9.38
CA PHE A 252 5.63 -15.73 8.48
C PHE A 252 4.24 -15.97 7.91
N ALA A 253 4.18 -16.36 6.64
CA ALA A 253 2.92 -16.63 5.94
C ALA A 253 3.09 -17.82 4.98
N GLY A 254 2.02 -18.60 4.81
CA GLY A 254 2.00 -19.73 3.87
C GLY A 254 1.14 -20.88 4.37
N LEU A 255 1.54 -22.12 4.02
CA LEU A 255 0.91 -23.35 4.50
C LEU A 255 1.08 -23.48 6.02
N GLY A 256 0.04 -23.91 6.73
CA GLY A 256 0.04 -23.97 8.19
C GLY A 256 1.21 -24.77 8.79
N THR A 257 1.52 -25.93 8.22
CA THR A 257 2.65 -26.77 8.66
C THR A 257 3.99 -26.10 8.46
N ALA A 258 4.17 -25.37 7.35
CA ALA A 258 5.41 -24.64 7.05
C ALA A 258 5.59 -23.45 8.01
N VAL A 259 4.53 -22.69 8.26
CA VAL A 259 4.55 -21.57 9.20
C VAL A 259 4.86 -22.04 10.60
N THR A 260 4.21 -23.12 11.08
CA THR A 260 4.49 -23.70 12.40
C THR A 260 5.97 -24.07 12.56
N ARG A 261 6.54 -24.75 11.56
CA ARG A 261 7.97 -25.09 11.57
C ARG A 261 8.87 -23.85 11.61
N GLN A 262 8.57 -22.83 10.80
CA GLN A 262 9.32 -21.58 10.78
C GLN A 262 9.28 -20.85 12.12
N LEU A 263 8.12 -20.83 12.79
CA LEU A 263 7.96 -20.26 14.12
C LEU A 263 8.86 -20.94 15.14
N HIS A 264 8.87 -22.28 15.19
CA HIS A 264 9.76 -23.02 16.11
C HIS A 264 11.24 -22.71 15.87
N LEU A 265 11.68 -22.73 14.61
CA LEU A 265 13.08 -22.42 14.27
C LEU A 265 13.45 -20.97 14.60
N ALA A 266 12.52 -20.03 14.43
CA ALA A 266 12.73 -18.63 14.80
C ALA A 266 12.79 -18.44 16.31
N GLN A 267 11.95 -19.14 17.07
CA GLN A 267 12.00 -19.16 18.54
C GLN A 267 13.33 -19.72 19.05
N ASP A 268 13.82 -20.81 18.46
CA ASP A 268 15.10 -21.38 18.84
C ASP A 268 16.27 -20.43 18.54
N ALA A 269 16.21 -19.71 17.41
CA ALA A 269 17.20 -18.68 17.09
C ALA A 269 17.16 -17.52 18.10
N GLY A 270 15.98 -17.08 18.50
CA GLY A 270 15.80 -16.03 19.52
C GLY A 270 16.38 -16.46 20.87
N ARG A 271 16.04 -17.67 21.35
CA ARG A 271 16.60 -18.23 22.60
C ARG A 271 18.11 -18.32 22.58
N ALA A 272 18.69 -18.79 21.48
CA ALA A 272 20.15 -18.93 21.33
C ALA A 272 20.89 -17.59 21.44
N LEU A 273 20.24 -16.49 21.12
CA LEU A 273 20.78 -15.12 21.23
C LEU A 273 20.36 -14.41 22.53
N GLY A 274 19.51 -15.02 23.36
CA GLY A 274 19.04 -14.41 24.60
C GLY A 274 17.88 -13.42 24.40
N ALA A 275 17.17 -13.47 23.27
CA ALA A 275 15.94 -12.68 23.06
C ALA A 275 14.73 -13.38 23.69
N GLU A 276 13.90 -12.62 24.39
CA GLU A 276 12.59 -13.08 24.84
C GLU A 276 11.58 -12.98 23.70
N TYR A 277 10.58 -13.87 23.66
CA TYR A 277 9.56 -13.83 22.59
C TYR A 277 8.17 -14.18 23.11
N LYS A 278 7.16 -13.70 22.40
CA LYS A 278 5.73 -14.03 22.56
C LYS A 278 5.04 -14.12 21.21
#